data_d0276175083fd5832694ec64e923b73d
#
_entry.id   d0276175083fd5832694ec64e923b73d
#
_cell.length_a   1.000
_cell.length_b   1.000
_cell.length_c   1.000
_cell.angle_alpha   90.00
_cell.angle_beta   90.00
_cell.angle_gamma   90.00
#
_symmetry.space_group_name_H-M   'P 1'
#
loop_
_entity.id
_entity.type
_entity.pdbx_description
1 polymer ?
#
loop_
_entity_poly.entity_id
_entity_poly.type
_entity_poly.pdbx_seq_one_letter_code
_entity_poly.pdbx_strand_id
1 'polypeptide(L)'
;MKKVKKILVSQPRPLSDRNPYADMVLEYGVECDFHQLIKVEGISVREFREQHIYLEDYTAVIVNSRLGIDHYFRMAEETRFSVPESMHYYCISEAVGNYLQKYIHYRKRKVFAAENNRFEDLLPAMHRRPQEKYLMVM
;
A
#
# COMPACT_ATOMS: atom_id res chain seq x y z
N MET A 1 -0.83 12.05 39.90
CA MET A 1 -0.95 11.71 38.46
C MET A 1 -2.38 11.17 38.20
N LYS A 2 -3.10 11.74 37.25
CA LYS A 2 -4.43 11.20 36.91
C LYS A 2 -4.26 9.90 36.12
N LYS A 3 -4.92 8.84 36.56
CA LYS A 3 -4.90 7.53 35.88
C LYS A 3 -5.74 7.60 34.59
N VAL A 4 -5.18 7.16 33.48
CA VAL A 4 -5.93 7.02 32.21
C VAL A 4 -7.01 5.95 32.40
N LYS A 5 -8.23 6.28 32.04
CA LYS A 5 -9.39 5.36 32.15
C LYS A 5 -9.90 4.91 30.78
N LYS A 6 -9.76 5.77 29.78
CA LYS A 6 -10.33 5.58 28.45
C LYS A 6 -9.37 6.04 27.37
N ILE A 7 -9.28 5.26 26.29
CA ILE A 7 -8.43 5.51 25.12
C ILE A 7 -9.31 5.52 23.87
N LEU A 8 -9.18 6.58 23.07
CA LEU A 8 -9.79 6.64 21.75
C LEU A 8 -8.75 6.14 20.71
N VAL A 9 -9.12 5.13 19.96
CA VAL A 9 -8.31 4.59 18.87
C VAL A 9 -8.94 5.00 17.54
N SER A 10 -8.22 5.78 16.75
CA SER A 10 -8.70 6.30 15.45
C SER A 10 -8.60 5.29 14.30
N GLN A 11 -8.74 4.03 14.59
CA GLN A 11 -8.69 2.93 13.64
C GLN A 11 -9.95 2.05 13.79
N PRO A 12 -10.27 1.23 12.76
CA PRO A 12 -11.32 0.24 12.90
C PRO A 12 -10.98 -0.77 14.00
N ARG A 13 -11.99 -1.29 14.65
CA ARG A 13 -11.83 -2.35 15.65
C ARG A 13 -11.11 -3.56 15.01
N PRO A 14 -10.05 -4.11 15.64
CA PRO A 14 -9.40 -5.32 15.17
C PRO A 14 -10.38 -6.49 15.03
N LEU A 15 -10.22 -7.28 13.97
CA LEU A 15 -11.05 -8.46 13.71
C LEU A 15 -10.71 -9.64 14.63
N SER A 16 -9.45 -9.72 15.07
CA SER A 16 -8.97 -10.74 16.00
C SER A 16 -9.07 -10.27 17.44
N ASP A 17 -9.51 -11.16 18.33
CA ASP A 17 -9.52 -10.93 19.79
C ASP A 17 -8.10 -10.86 20.39
N ARG A 18 -7.10 -11.38 19.66
CA ARG A 18 -5.69 -11.23 20.02
C ARG A 18 -5.09 -10.03 19.31
N ASN A 19 -5.00 -8.92 20.01
CA ASN A 19 -4.43 -7.68 19.51
C ASN A 19 -3.87 -6.85 20.68
N PRO A 20 -2.95 -5.91 20.43
CA PRO A 20 -2.30 -5.12 21.48
C PRO A 20 -3.28 -4.29 22.32
N TYR A 21 -4.43 -3.90 21.77
CA TYR A 21 -5.44 -3.13 22.51
C TYR A 21 -6.18 -4.00 23.54
N ALA A 22 -6.48 -5.26 23.19
CA ALA A 22 -7.07 -6.22 24.12
C ALA A 22 -6.11 -6.49 25.28
N ASP A 23 -4.83 -6.64 25.03
CA ASP A 23 -3.80 -6.82 26.05
C ASP A 23 -3.72 -5.61 26.99
N MET A 24 -3.80 -4.38 26.46
CA MET A 24 -3.83 -3.15 27.24
C MET A 24 -5.08 -3.07 28.15
N VAL A 25 -6.23 -3.48 27.66
CA VAL A 25 -7.48 -3.53 28.45
C VAL A 25 -7.34 -4.48 29.63
N LEU A 26 -6.77 -5.66 29.39
CA LEU A 26 -6.55 -6.68 30.44
C LEU A 26 -5.50 -6.25 31.46
N GLU A 27 -4.39 -5.68 31.01
CA GLU A 27 -3.25 -5.33 31.86
C GLU A 27 -3.51 -4.08 32.70
N TYR A 28 -4.10 -3.04 32.10
CA TYR A 28 -4.25 -1.72 32.73
C TYR A 28 -5.68 -1.37 33.13
N GLY A 29 -6.66 -2.19 32.80
CA GLY A 29 -8.08 -1.94 33.11
C GLY A 29 -8.61 -0.67 32.43
N VAL A 30 -8.08 -0.32 31.27
CA VAL A 30 -8.52 0.83 30.47
C VAL A 30 -9.63 0.40 29.50
N GLU A 31 -10.48 1.34 29.12
CA GLU A 31 -11.50 1.16 28.08
C GLU A 31 -10.95 1.68 26.75
N CYS A 32 -11.06 0.89 25.68
CA CYS A 32 -10.66 1.29 24.31
C CYS A 32 -11.91 1.48 23.44
N ASP A 33 -12.11 2.71 22.95
CA ASP A 33 -13.14 3.03 21.96
C ASP A 33 -12.49 3.13 20.57
N PHE A 34 -13.08 2.46 19.59
CA PHE A 34 -12.59 2.47 18.21
C PHE A 34 -13.52 3.32 17.34
N HIS A 35 -12.94 4.38 16.72
CA HIS A 35 -13.62 5.23 15.77
C HIS A 35 -12.72 5.48 14.58
N GLN A 36 -13.08 4.93 13.43
CA GLN A 36 -12.37 5.18 12.20
C GLN A 36 -12.69 6.60 11.70
N LEU A 37 -11.75 7.52 11.90
CA LEU A 37 -11.88 8.93 11.51
C LEU A 37 -11.53 9.16 10.03
N ILE A 38 -10.69 8.30 9.45
CA ILE A 38 -10.25 8.37 8.06
C ILE A 38 -10.54 7.04 7.39
N LYS A 39 -11.19 7.08 6.25
CA LYS A 39 -11.43 5.91 5.40
C LYS A 39 -10.78 6.16 4.04
N VAL A 40 -9.97 5.19 3.60
CA VAL A 40 -9.40 5.20 2.26
C VAL A 40 -10.26 4.32 1.37
N GLU A 41 -10.82 4.91 0.33
CA GLU A 41 -11.62 4.21 -0.67
C GLU A 41 -10.93 4.29 -2.03
N GLY A 42 -10.98 3.19 -2.78
CA GLY A 42 -10.51 3.18 -4.16
C GLY A 42 -11.47 3.96 -5.06
N ILE A 43 -10.92 4.72 -6.00
CA ILE A 43 -11.72 5.37 -7.03
C ILE A 43 -12.38 4.32 -7.93
N SER A 44 -13.54 4.66 -8.48
CA SER A 44 -14.23 3.81 -9.46
C SER A 44 -13.50 3.83 -10.81
N VAL A 45 -13.74 2.81 -11.63
CA VAL A 45 -13.23 2.76 -13.02
C VAL A 45 -13.67 3.98 -13.81
N ARG A 46 -14.89 4.46 -13.59
CA ARG A 46 -15.41 5.64 -14.27
C ARG A 46 -14.57 6.87 -13.95
N GLU A 47 -14.36 7.16 -12.67
CA GLU A 47 -13.53 8.28 -12.21
C GLU A 47 -12.09 8.15 -12.70
N PHE A 48 -11.55 6.93 -12.71
CA PHE A 48 -10.20 6.68 -13.23
C PHE A 48 -10.10 7.00 -14.73
N ARG A 49 -11.08 6.59 -15.52
CA ARG A 49 -11.13 6.90 -16.97
C ARG A 49 -11.26 8.40 -17.26
N GLU A 50 -11.96 9.13 -16.41
CA GLU A 50 -12.10 10.59 -16.53
C GLU A 50 -10.75 11.32 -16.34
N GLN A 51 -9.77 10.68 -15.68
CA GLN A 51 -8.41 11.22 -15.53
C GLN A 51 -7.54 11.03 -16.78
N HIS A 52 -8.01 10.30 -17.79
CA HIS A 52 -7.26 9.99 -19.02
C HIS A 52 -5.88 9.34 -18.76
N ILE A 53 -5.79 8.53 -17.71
CA ILE A 53 -4.61 7.72 -17.39
C ILE A 53 -4.83 6.31 -17.93
N TYR A 54 -3.89 5.84 -18.73
CA TYR A 54 -3.93 4.50 -19.32
C TYR A 54 -2.80 3.66 -18.73
N LEU A 55 -3.13 2.56 -18.08
CA LEU A 55 -2.13 1.71 -17.39
C LEU A 55 -1.10 1.12 -18.34
N GLU A 56 -1.48 0.87 -19.58
CA GLU A 56 -0.59 0.36 -20.63
C GLU A 56 0.53 1.31 -21.05
N ASP A 57 0.41 2.59 -20.73
CA ASP A 57 1.42 3.61 -21.07
C ASP A 57 2.63 3.58 -20.13
N TYR A 58 2.54 2.83 -19.03
CA TYR A 58 3.56 2.81 -17.98
C TYR A 58 4.33 1.49 -17.95
N THR A 59 5.63 1.58 -17.70
CA THR A 59 6.53 0.43 -17.62
C THR A 59 6.94 0.08 -16.18
N ALA A 60 6.68 0.99 -15.24
CA ALA A 60 7.00 0.82 -13.84
C ALA A 60 5.91 1.42 -12.94
N VAL A 61 5.71 0.80 -11.79
CA VAL A 61 4.76 1.24 -10.78
C VAL A 61 5.48 1.53 -9.46
N ILE A 62 5.23 2.70 -8.90
CA ILE A 62 5.72 3.08 -7.58
C ILE A 62 4.57 2.88 -6.59
N VAL A 63 4.78 2.06 -5.57
CA VAL A 63 3.78 1.73 -4.56
C VAL A 63 4.30 2.02 -3.15
N ASN A 64 3.52 2.74 -2.37
CA ASN A 64 3.86 3.14 -1.01
C ASN A 64 3.06 2.39 0.07
N SER A 65 2.11 1.55 -0.31
CA SER A 65 1.27 0.80 0.62
C SER A 65 0.75 -0.49 0.01
N ARG A 66 0.38 -1.44 0.88
CA ARG A 66 -0.32 -2.67 0.46
C ARG A 66 -1.67 -2.38 -0.18
N LEU A 67 -2.37 -1.39 0.37
CA LEU A 67 -3.66 -0.95 -0.17
C LEU A 67 -3.52 -0.38 -1.59
N GLY A 68 -2.45 0.39 -1.85
CA GLY A 68 -2.13 0.87 -3.19
C GLY A 68 -1.90 -0.27 -4.18
N ILE A 69 -1.24 -1.35 -3.76
CA ILE A 69 -1.08 -2.56 -4.58
C ILE A 69 -2.44 -3.19 -4.90
N ASP A 70 -3.29 -3.37 -3.90
CA ASP A 70 -4.63 -3.94 -4.11
C ASP A 70 -5.44 -3.10 -5.10
N HIS A 71 -5.41 -1.78 -4.99
CA HIS A 71 -6.12 -0.88 -5.90
C HIS A 71 -5.53 -0.87 -7.31
N TYR A 72 -4.21 -0.95 -7.46
CA TYR A 72 -3.58 -1.02 -8.77
C TYR A 72 -4.04 -2.28 -9.53
N PHE A 73 -3.96 -3.44 -8.90
CA PHE A 73 -4.36 -4.69 -9.55
C PHE A 73 -5.86 -4.79 -9.76
N ARG A 74 -6.67 -4.25 -8.84
CA ARG A 74 -8.11 -4.11 -9.05
C ARG A 74 -8.41 -3.27 -10.28
N MET A 75 -7.75 -2.12 -10.42
CA MET A 75 -7.93 -1.24 -11.57
C MET A 75 -7.48 -1.90 -12.88
N ALA A 76 -6.37 -2.62 -12.84
CA ALA A 76 -5.90 -3.40 -14.00
C ALA A 76 -6.94 -4.43 -14.44
N GLU A 77 -7.52 -5.18 -13.51
CA GLU A 77 -8.58 -6.16 -13.79
C GLU A 77 -9.83 -5.49 -14.35
N GLU A 78 -10.32 -4.44 -13.71
CA GLU A 78 -11.54 -3.73 -14.13
C GLU A 78 -11.40 -3.01 -15.48
N THR A 79 -10.19 -2.58 -15.83
CA THR A 79 -9.89 -2.00 -17.16
C THR A 79 -9.47 -3.06 -18.19
N ARG A 80 -9.45 -4.33 -17.81
CA ARG A 80 -9.01 -5.47 -18.66
C ARG A 80 -7.56 -5.33 -19.14
N PHE A 81 -6.72 -4.71 -18.34
CA PHE A 81 -5.30 -4.59 -18.59
C PHE A 81 -4.56 -5.79 -17.97
N SER A 82 -3.89 -6.59 -18.81
CA SER A 82 -3.00 -7.64 -18.34
C SER A 82 -1.63 -7.05 -18.02
N VAL A 83 -1.28 -6.99 -16.72
CA VAL A 83 0.01 -6.47 -16.29
C VAL A 83 1.13 -7.35 -16.83
N PRO A 84 2.06 -6.81 -17.66
CA PRO A 84 3.09 -7.63 -18.29
C PRO A 84 4.13 -8.11 -17.27
N GLU A 85 4.73 -9.27 -17.56
CA GLU A 85 5.84 -9.82 -16.78
C GLU A 85 7.06 -8.89 -16.72
N SER A 86 7.19 -7.99 -17.67
CA SER A 86 8.27 -6.99 -17.75
C SER A 86 8.07 -5.77 -16.84
N MET A 87 6.90 -5.63 -16.20
CA MET A 87 6.61 -4.51 -15.30
C MET A 87 7.62 -4.47 -14.15
N HIS A 88 8.19 -3.29 -13.90
CA HIS A 88 9.02 -3.03 -12.72
C HIS A 88 8.21 -2.41 -11.59
N TYR A 89 8.56 -2.76 -10.35
CA TYR A 89 7.89 -2.26 -9.16
C TYR A 89 8.90 -1.60 -8.23
N TYR A 90 8.58 -0.39 -7.80
CA TYR A 90 9.38 0.40 -6.86
C TYR A 90 8.58 0.56 -5.59
N CYS A 91 9.04 -0.06 -4.50
CA CYS A 91 8.30 -0.20 -3.26
C CYS A 91 8.96 0.61 -2.14
N ILE A 92 8.17 1.31 -1.35
CA ILE A 92 8.66 2.13 -0.24
C ILE A 92 9.31 1.29 0.88
N SER A 93 9.02 0.00 0.93
CA SER A 93 9.60 -0.91 1.92
C SER A 93 9.66 -2.33 1.38
N GLU A 94 10.48 -3.16 2.00
CA GLU A 94 10.54 -4.59 1.72
C GLU A 94 9.21 -5.29 1.99
N ALA A 95 8.49 -4.90 3.05
CA ALA A 95 7.17 -5.45 3.38
C ALA A 95 6.14 -5.19 2.27
N VAL A 96 6.15 -4.00 1.68
CA VAL A 96 5.30 -3.66 0.52
C VAL A 96 5.73 -4.47 -0.71
N GLY A 97 7.03 -4.60 -0.95
CA GLY A 97 7.56 -5.41 -2.06
C GLY A 97 7.16 -6.89 -1.94
N ASN A 98 7.25 -7.45 -0.76
CA ASN A 98 6.85 -8.85 -0.51
C ASN A 98 5.35 -9.06 -0.71
N TYR A 99 4.52 -8.06 -0.42
CA TYR A 99 3.07 -8.15 -0.62
C TYR A 99 2.68 -8.31 -2.10
N LEU A 100 3.53 -7.90 -3.04
CA LEU A 100 3.33 -8.11 -4.48
C LEU A 100 3.21 -9.58 -4.87
N GLN A 101 3.74 -10.51 -4.08
CA GLN A 101 3.61 -11.96 -4.32
C GLN A 101 2.17 -12.43 -4.40
N LYS A 102 1.23 -11.68 -3.84
CA LYS A 102 -0.21 -11.96 -3.95
C LYS A 102 -0.72 -11.87 -5.40
N TYR A 103 -0.07 -11.04 -6.22
CA TYR A 103 -0.55 -10.72 -7.58
C TYR A 103 0.40 -11.12 -8.69
N ILE A 104 1.72 -11.18 -8.41
CA ILE A 104 2.74 -11.42 -9.42
C ILE A 104 3.68 -12.56 -9.02
N HIS A 105 4.36 -13.11 -10.03
CA HIS A 105 5.53 -13.96 -9.81
C HIS A 105 6.70 -13.08 -9.37
N TYR A 106 7.03 -13.12 -8.07
CA TYR A 106 8.06 -12.26 -7.50
C TYR A 106 9.44 -12.62 -8.06
N ARG A 107 10.15 -11.59 -8.56
CA ARG A 107 11.54 -11.71 -9.00
C ARG A 107 12.32 -10.48 -8.53
N LYS A 108 13.45 -10.69 -7.86
CA LYS A 108 14.31 -9.60 -7.35
C LYS A 108 14.73 -8.59 -8.44
N ARG A 109 14.88 -9.03 -9.69
CA ARG A 109 15.29 -8.17 -10.80
C ARG A 109 14.25 -7.13 -11.21
N LYS A 110 13.00 -7.30 -10.82
CA LYS A 110 11.90 -6.39 -11.18
C LYS A 110 11.22 -5.72 -10.00
N VAL A 111 11.62 -6.04 -8.77
CA VAL A 111 11.07 -5.44 -7.56
C VAL A 111 12.19 -4.75 -6.79
N PHE A 112 12.08 -3.44 -6.65
CA PHE A 112 13.04 -2.59 -5.94
C PHE A 112 12.38 -2.08 -4.68
N ALA A 113 12.96 -2.37 -3.52
CA ALA A 113 12.45 -1.92 -2.23
C ALA A 113 13.43 -0.93 -1.59
N ALA A 114 12.89 0.13 -1.03
CA ALA A 114 13.68 1.07 -0.24
C ALA A 114 14.12 0.43 1.09
N GLU A 115 15.37 0.64 1.47
CA GLU A 115 15.95 0.06 2.70
C GLU A 115 15.45 0.75 3.97
N ASN A 116 15.32 2.09 3.91
CA ASN A 116 14.98 2.92 5.07
C ASN A 116 13.57 3.52 4.99
N ASN A 117 12.68 2.94 4.21
CA ASN A 117 11.32 3.44 3.97
C ASN A 117 11.28 4.88 3.42
N ARG A 118 12.30 5.27 2.65
CA ARG A 118 12.40 6.59 2.02
C ARG A 118 12.32 6.48 0.52
N PHE A 119 11.59 7.38 -0.09
CA PHE A 119 11.49 7.44 -1.55
C PHE A 119 12.87 7.66 -2.21
N GLU A 120 13.72 8.46 -1.58
CA GLU A 120 15.07 8.76 -2.06
C GLU A 120 15.93 7.51 -2.23
N ASP A 121 15.69 6.47 -1.47
CA ASP A 121 16.43 5.18 -1.57
C ASP A 121 16.14 4.47 -2.91
N LEU A 122 15.04 4.80 -3.58
CA LEU A 122 14.66 4.25 -4.89
C LEU A 122 15.33 5.00 -6.06
N LEU A 123 15.75 6.24 -5.86
CA LEU A 123 16.30 7.09 -6.92
C LEU A 123 17.50 6.47 -7.66
N PRO A 124 18.47 5.81 -6.99
CA PRO A 124 19.59 5.18 -7.71
C PRO A 124 19.12 4.11 -8.71
N ALA A 125 18.12 3.31 -8.36
CA ALA A 125 17.55 2.31 -9.23
C ALA A 125 16.77 2.94 -10.39
N MET A 126 16.06 4.03 -10.13
CA MET A 126 15.32 4.79 -11.14
C MET A 126 16.25 5.49 -12.12
N HIS A 127 17.33 6.11 -11.65
CA HIS A 127 18.32 6.78 -12.50
C HIS A 127 19.03 5.83 -13.47
N ARG A 128 19.15 4.55 -13.10
CA ARG A 128 19.71 3.52 -14.01
C ARG A 128 18.75 3.12 -15.14
N ARG A 129 17.48 3.56 -15.07
CA ARG A 129 16.43 3.23 -16.04
C ARG A 129 15.70 4.49 -16.52
N PRO A 130 16.41 5.41 -17.21
CA PRO A 130 15.85 6.72 -17.59
C PRO A 130 14.74 6.62 -18.64
N GLN A 131 14.60 5.49 -19.33
CA GLN A 131 13.55 5.25 -20.33
C GLN A 131 12.24 4.76 -19.72
N GLU A 132 12.21 4.42 -18.44
CA GLU A 132 10.95 3.96 -17.80
C GLU A 132 9.93 5.09 -17.65
N LYS A 133 8.67 4.71 -17.78
CA LYS A 133 7.52 5.58 -17.50
C LYS A 133 6.89 5.11 -16.20
N TYR A 134 6.91 5.96 -15.21
CA TYR A 134 6.49 5.64 -13.85
C TYR A 134 5.05 6.07 -13.58
N LEU A 135 4.25 5.17 -13.02
CA LEU A 135 2.96 5.46 -12.42
C LEU A 135 3.10 5.36 -10.90
N MET A 136 2.77 6.42 -10.19
CA MET A 136 2.75 6.40 -8.72
C MET A 136 1.34 6.19 -8.22
N VAL A 137 1.15 5.17 -7.39
CA VAL A 137 -0.13 4.85 -6.75
C VAL A 137 -0.08 5.31 -5.30
N MET A 138 -0.95 6.27 -4.98
CA MET A 138 -1.05 6.86 -3.63
C MET A 138 -2.46 6.66 -3.06
#